data_e1c1b5461083f23706555affe530f555
#
_entry.id   e1c1b5461083f23706555affe530f555
#
_cell.length_a   1.000
_cell.length_b   1.000
_cell.length_c   1.000
_cell.angle_alpha   90.00
_cell.angle_beta   90.00
_cell.angle_gamma   90.00
#
_symmetry.space_group_name_H-M   'P 1'
#
loop_
_entity.id
_entity.type
_entity.pdbx_description
1 polymer ?
#
loop_
_entity_poly.entity_id
_entity_poly.type
_entity_poly.pdbx_seq_one_letter_code
_entity_poly.pdbx_strand_id
1 'polypeptide(L)'
;MTSGWELEVRSPTRLAAVERSGLVGISPEDPFDRLIELAVELIGVPRGVIALVDAERTTAMSSAGFPEGLALFAPIDQSFCRFVVSSGRPFIVEDAHSDPRTIGDSAIEAFGAVSWAGYPIQDADGAVLGTFCVMDSIPHEWTSLDLQVLATLAMAASTEIALRRSRAELQAARRN
;
A
#
# COMPACT_ATOMS: atom_id res chain seq x y z
N MET A 1 19.27 -0.13 18.14
CA MET A 1 19.28 -1.36 17.30
C MET A 1 18.23 -1.15 16.20
N THR A 2 18.65 -1.12 14.96
CA THR A 2 17.74 -0.95 13.80
C THR A 2 16.86 -2.18 13.71
N SER A 3 15.55 -2.00 13.67
CA SER A 3 14.62 -3.13 13.49
C SER A 3 14.84 -3.76 12.11
N GLY A 4 14.66 -5.07 11.98
CA GLY A 4 14.94 -5.78 10.72
C GLY A 4 14.18 -5.23 9.52
N TRP A 5 12.96 -4.68 9.73
CA TRP A 5 12.16 -4.07 8.66
C TRP A 5 12.75 -2.75 8.13
N GLU A 6 13.49 -1.99 8.95
CA GLU A 6 14.06 -0.69 8.55
C GLU A 6 15.10 -0.83 7.45
N LEU A 7 15.89 -1.90 7.46
CA LEU A 7 16.92 -2.14 6.45
C LEU A 7 16.31 -2.29 5.04
N GLU A 8 15.24 -3.06 4.93
CA GLU A 8 14.57 -3.28 3.66
C GLU A 8 13.78 -2.04 3.20
N VAL A 9 13.05 -1.40 4.11
CA VAL A 9 12.31 -0.17 3.81
C VAL A 9 13.25 0.92 3.31
N ARG A 10 14.42 1.08 3.92
CA ARG A 10 15.43 2.09 3.56
C ARG A 10 16.46 1.60 2.55
N SER A 11 16.26 0.46 1.93
CA SER A 11 17.16 -0.04 0.88
C SER A 11 17.32 0.98 -0.26
N PRO A 12 18.56 1.40 -0.59
CA PRO A 12 18.78 2.37 -1.65
C PRO A 12 18.22 1.95 -3.01
N THR A 13 18.28 0.66 -3.32
CA THR A 13 17.73 0.09 -4.55
C THR A 13 16.22 0.25 -4.60
N ARG A 14 15.51 -0.05 -3.51
CA ARG A 14 14.07 0.13 -3.39
C ARG A 14 13.68 1.61 -3.49
N LEU A 15 14.36 2.48 -2.75
CA LEU A 15 14.08 3.92 -2.75
C LEU A 15 14.30 4.53 -4.13
N ALA A 16 15.34 4.11 -4.84
CA ALA A 16 15.55 4.52 -6.23
C ALA A 16 14.41 4.05 -7.15
N ALA A 17 13.83 2.87 -6.91
CA ALA A 17 12.67 2.40 -7.65
C ALA A 17 11.41 3.26 -7.34
N VAL A 18 11.21 3.64 -6.08
CA VAL A 18 10.13 4.57 -5.67
C VAL A 18 10.25 5.91 -6.40
N GLU A 19 11.44 6.49 -6.46
CA GLU A 19 11.67 7.75 -7.18
C GLU A 19 11.44 7.60 -8.69
N ARG A 20 11.95 6.53 -9.29
CA ARG A 20 11.78 6.26 -10.74
C ARG A 20 10.32 5.98 -11.13
N SER A 21 9.49 5.58 -10.20
CA SER A 21 8.07 5.29 -10.48
C SER A 21 7.29 6.50 -10.97
N GLY A 22 7.76 7.71 -10.62
CA GLY A 22 7.05 8.96 -10.92
C GLY A 22 5.76 9.15 -10.12
N LEU A 23 5.55 8.34 -9.07
CA LEU A 23 4.33 8.36 -8.25
C LEU A 23 4.43 9.28 -7.05
N VAL A 24 5.64 9.74 -6.71
CA VAL A 24 5.84 10.67 -5.58
C VAL A 24 5.19 12.01 -5.90
N GLY A 25 4.26 12.44 -5.04
CA GLY A 25 3.58 13.74 -5.15
C GLY A 25 2.52 13.84 -6.26
N ILE A 26 2.12 12.72 -6.89
CA ILE A 26 0.98 12.74 -7.81
C ILE A 26 -0.34 12.91 -7.06
N SER A 27 -1.29 13.56 -7.70
CA SER A 27 -2.68 13.58 -7.24
C SER A 27 -3.35 12.23 -7.46
N PRO A 28 -4.36 11.86 -6.65
CA PRO A 28 -5.20 10.69 -6.89
C PRO A 28 -5.68 10.67 -8.34
N GLU A 29 -5.60 9.52 -8.97
CA GLU A 29 -6.00 9.35 -10.36
C GLU A 29 -6.97 8.19 -10.52
N ASP A 30 -7.88 8.37 -11.47
CA ASP A 30 -9.06 7.55 -11.73
C ASP A 30 -8.84 6.02 -11.73
N PRO A 31 -7.80 5.43 -12.37
CA PRO A 31 -7.60 3.99 -12.31
C PRO A 31 -7.35 3.44 -10.90
N PHE A 32 -6.58 4.14 -10.08
CA PHE A 32 -6.30 3.72 -8.72
C PHE A 32 -7.52 3.90 -7.81
N ASP A 33 -8.26 5.00 -7.98
CA ASP A 33 -9.48 5.26 -7.23
C ASP A 33 -10.51 4.16 -7.47
N ARG A 34 -10.73 3.75 -8.72
CA ARG A 34 -11.63 2.65 -9.05
C ARG A 34 -11.20 1.31 -8.46
N LEU A 35 -9.91 1.02 -8.45
CA LEU A 35 -9.39 -0.23 -7.88
C LEU A 35 -9.63 -0.30 -6.37
N ILE A 36 -9.36 0.79 -5.64
CA ILE A 36 -9.55 0.79 -4.19
C ILE A 36 -11.02 0.82 -3.79
N GLU A 37 -11.85 1.56 -4.49
CA GLU A 37 -13.30 1.56 -4.31
C GLU A 37 -13.90 0.16 -4.52
N LEU A 38 -13.48 -0.52 -5.59
CA LEU A 38 -13.93 -1.87 -5.88
C LEU A 38 -13.51 -2.86 -4.79
N ALA A 39 -12.30 -2.73 -4.24
CA ALA A 39 -11.83 -3.58 -3.15
C ALA A 39 -12.72 -3.46 -1.91
N VAL A 40 -12.98 -2.24 -1.44
CA VAL A 40 -13.80 -2.02 -0.24
C VAL A 40 -15.24 -2.47 -0.45
N GLU A 41 -15.79 -2.29 -1.64
CA GLU A 41 -17.15 -2.73 -1.99
C GLU A 41 -17.27 -4.25 -2.02
N LEU A 42 -16.35 -4.94 -2.73
CA LEU A 42 -16.40 -6.40 -2.87
C LEU A 42 -16.13 -7.15 -1.56
N ILE A 43 -15.23 -6.63 -0.74
CA ILE A 43 -14.85 -7.26 0.53
C ILE A 43 -15.83 -6.87 1.64
N GLY A 44 -16.49 -5.72 1.52
CA GLY A 44 -17.44 -5.23 2.51
C GLY A 44 -16.78 -4.64 3.76
N VAL A 45 -15.61 -4.01 3.58
CA VAL A 45 -14.90 -3.26 4.63
C VAL A 45 -15.01 -1.76 4.39
N PRO A 46 -14.95 -0.92 5.45
CA PRO A 46 -15.24 0.51 5.32
C PRO A 46 -14.13 1.31 4.65
N ARG A 47 -12.88 0.85 4.68
CA ARG A 47 -11.74 1.68 4.27
C ARG A 47 -10.70 0.90 3.48
N GLY A 48 -10.06 1.60 2.53
CA GLY A 48 -8.95 1.07 1.78
C GLY A 48 -7.99 2.18 1.33
N VAL A 49 -6.73 1.81 1.10
CA VAL A 49 -5.66 2.72 0.68
C VAL A 49 -4.74 2.03 -0.30
N ILE A 50 -4.37 2.74 -1.36
CA ILE A 50 -3.20 2.42 -2.17
C ILE A 50 -2.10 3.39 -1.71
N ALA A 51 -1.06 2.88 -1.09
CA ALA A 51 -0.04 3.67 -0.44
C ALA A 51 1.33 3.48 -1.09
N LEU A 52 2.04 4.60 -1.24
CA LEU A 52 3.46 4.63 -1.58
C LEU A 52 4.26 4.73 -0.27
N VAL A 53 5.35 3.98 -0.17
CA VAL A 53 6.20 3.93 1.02
C VAL A 53 7.60 4.42 0.67
N ASP A 54 7.99 5.57 1.21
CA ASP A 54 9.35 6.08 1.12
C ASP A 54 10.21 5.63 2.34
N ALA A 55 11.32 6.31 2.60
CA ALA A 55 12.22 5.98 3.70
C ALA A 55 11.66 6.30 5.09
N GLU A 56 10.70 7.21 5.18
CA GLU A 56 10.27 7.81 6.44
C GLU A 56 8.76 7.71 6.67
N ARG A 57 7.97 7.62 5.59
CA ARG A 57 6.51 7.68 5.68
C ARG A 57 5.80 6.85 4.63
N THR A 58 4.57 6.57 4.94
CA THR A 58 3.56 6.04 4.03
C THR A 58 2.66 7.17 3.58
N THR A 59 2.43 7.30 2.29
CA THR A 59 1.57 8.34 1.71
C THR A 59 0.52 7.69 0.81
N ALA A 60 -0.75 7.99 1.02
CA ALA A 60 -1.82 7.50 0.17
C ALA A 60 -1.74 8.12 -1.24
N MET A 61 -1.70 7.27 -2.25
CA MET A 61 -1.91 7.65 -3.65
C MET A 61 -3.40 7.73 -3.98
N SER A 62 -4.18 6.82 -3.41
CA SER A 62 -5.62 6.75 -3.54
C SER A 62 -6.22 6.12 -2.29
N SER A 63 -7.44 6.49 -1.94
CA SER A 63 -8.12 6.00 -0.75
C SER A 63 -9.63 5.92 -0.94
N ALA A 64 -10.27 5.03 -0.19
CA ALA A 64 -11.72 4.91 -0.09
C ALA A 64 -12.15 4.84 1.37
N GLY A 65 -13.31 5.43 1.69
CA GLY A 65 -13.86 5.42 3.04
C GLY A 65 -13.25 6.42 4.02
N PHE A 66 -12.43 7.34 3.54
CA PHE A 66 -11.89 8.47 4.30
C PHE A 66 -12.55 9.79 3.89
N PRO A 67 -12.56 10.81 4.76
CA PRO A 67 -13.10 12.12 4.39
C PRO A 67 -12.40 12.67 3.14
N GLU A 68 -13.20 13.23 2.23
CA GLU A 68 -12.69 13.85 1.01
C GLU A 68 -11.72 15.00 1.32
N GLY A 69 -10.63 15.08 0.59
CA GLY A 69 -9.61 16.11 0.76
C GLY A 69 -8.66 15.89 1.95
N LEU A 70 -8.82 14.79 2.70
CA LEU A 70 -7.90 14.43 3.77
C LEU A 70 -6.58 13.92 3.18
N ALA A 71 -5.48 14.60 3.48
CA ALA A 71 -4.14 14.11 3.17
C ALA A 71 -3.79 12.94 4.10
N LEU A 72 -3.74 11.73 3.55
CA LEU A 72 -3.41 10.52 4.31
C LEU A 72 -1.92 10.23 4.21
N PHE A 73 -1.22 10.45 5.29
CA PHE A 73 0.18 10.06 5.46
C PHE A 73 0.43 9.67 6.91
N ALA A 74 1.41 8.84 7.13
CA ALA A 74 1.88 8.48 8.47
C ALA A 74 3.39 8.22 8.46
N PRO A 75 4.08 8.44 9.58
CA PRO A 75 5.41 7.88 9.78
C PRO A 75 5.39 6.38 9.55
N ILE A 76 6.46 5.85 8.98
CA ILE A 76 6.50 4.43 8.57
C ILE A 76 6.36 3.47 9.77
N ASP A 77 6.85 3.85 10.93
CA ASP A 77 6.71 3.09 12.18
C ASP A 77 5.28 3.07 12.74
N GLN A 78 4.42 3.95 12.25
CA GLN A 78 2.99 4.01 12.58
C GLN A 78 2.10 3.44 11.46
N SER A 79 2.65 2.62 10.60
CA SER A 79 1.93 2.02 9.46
C SER A 79 2.27 0.54 9.31
N PHE A 80 1.25 -0.31 9.16
CA PHE A 80 1.45 -1.73 8.85
C PHE A 80 2.05 -1.98 7.46
N CYS A 81 2.06 -0.97 6.60
CA CYS A 81 2.71 -1.06 5.28
C CYS A 81 4.18 -1.45 5.36
N ARG A 82 4.88 -1.11 6.48
CA ARG A 82 6.28 -1.51 6.68
C ARG A 82 6.49 -3.03 6.67
N PHE A 83 5.52 -3.81 7.14
CA PHE A 83 5.62 -5.27 7.14
C PHE A 83 5.52 -5.85 5.72
N VAL A 84 4.67 -5.29 4.89
CA VAL A 84 4.55 -5.68 3.48
C VAL A 84 5.80 -5.30 2.70
N VAL A 85 6.26 -4.07 2.86
CA VAL A 85 7.43 -3.55 2.13
C VAL A 85 8.71 -4.28 2.54
N SER A 86 8.90 -4.55 3.83
CA SER A 86 10.10 -5.24 4.32
C SER A 86 10.16 -6.70 3.93
N SER A 87 9.02 -7.40 3.89
CA SER A 87 8.96 -8.82 3.55
C SER A 87 8.77 -9.09 2.05
N GLY A 88 8.22 -8.14 1.31
CA GLY A 88 7.75 -8.33 -0.06
C GLY A 88 6.55 -9.29 -0.17
N ARG A 89 5.86 -9.54 0.94
CA ARG A 89 4.74 -10.48 1.05
C ARG A 89 3.50 -9.82 1.62
N PRO A 90 2.32 -10.40 1.37
CA PRO A 90 1.10 -9.96 2.04
C PRO A 90 1.23 -9.99 3.56
N PHE A 91 0.62 -9.03 4.23
CA PHE A 91 0.49 -8.98 5.67
C PHE A 91 -1.00 -8.91 6.02
N ILE A 92 -1.49 -9.89 6.79
CA ILE A 92 -2.90 -10.09 7.07
C ILE A 92 -3.09 -10.18 8.57
N VAL A 93 -3.96 -9.34 9.12
CA VAL A 93 -4.27 -9.25 10.55
C VAL A 93 -5.79 -9.23 10.73
N GLU A 94 -6.33 -10.20 11.47
CA GLU A 94 -7.77 -10.27 11.78
C GLU A 94 -8.14 -9.39 12.97
N ASP A 95 -7.28 -9.35 13.99
CA ASP A 95 -7.42 -8.51 15.16
C ASP A 95 -6.04 -8.07 15.67
N ALA A 96 -5.68 -6.83 15.41
CA ALA A 96 -4.37 -6.29 15.73
C ALA A 96 -4.13 -6.13 17.24
N HIS A 97 -5.17 -6.11 18.06
CA HIS A 97 -5.03 -6.06 19.52
C HIS A 97 -4.62 -7.41 20.13
N SER A 98 -4.86 -8.50 19.44
CA SER A 98 -4.56 -9.86 19.90
C SER A 98 -3.47 -10.57 19.09
N ASP A 99 -3.15 -10.10 17.90
CA ASP A 99 -2.10 -10.68 17.04
C ASP A 99 -0.71 -10.38 17.64
N PRO A 100 0.11 -11.41 17.93
CA PRO A 100 1.45 -11.22 18.51
C PRO A 100 2.39 -10.33 17.67
N ARG A 101 2.13 -10.17 16.37
CA ARG A 101 2.93 -9.33 15.46
C ARG A 101 2.60 -7.84 15.59
N THR A 102 1.44 -7.50 16.13
CA THR A 102 0.90 -6.13 16.14
C THR A 102 0.46 -5.64 17.50
N ILE A 103 0.40 -6.48 18.51
CA ILE A 103 -0.03 -6.11 19.86
C ILE A 103 0.80 -4.94 20.40
N GLY A 104 0.14 -3.85 20.78
CA GLY A 104 0.80 -2.63 21.25
C GLY A 104 1.42 -1.77 20.14
N ASP A 105 1.18 -2.09 18.88
CA ASP A 105 1.68 -1.33 17.74
C ASP A 105 0.94 0.01 17.58
N SER A 106 1.69 1.10 17.43
CA SER A 106 1.12 2.45 17.28
C SER A 106 0.33 2.63 15.98
N ALA A 107 0.53 1.77 14.98
CA ALA A 107 -0.26 1.79 13.74
C ALA A 107 -1.76 1.53 13.99
N ILE A 108 -2.11 0.80 15.05
CA ILE A 108 -3.51 0.54 15.42
C ILE A 108 -4.23 1.86 15.71
N GLU A 109 -3.62 2.72 16.52
CA GLU A 109 -4.21 4.00 16.93
C GLU A 109 -4.13 5.03 15.82
N ALA A 110 -3.04 5.05 15.04
CA ALA A 110 -2.81 6.04 14.00
C ALA A 110 -3.90 6.05 12.93
N PHE A 111 -4.42 4.88 12.56
CA PHE A 111 -5.48 4.73 11.55
C PHE A 111 -6.76 4.10 12.07
N GLY A 112 -6.83 3.73 13.33
CA GLY A 112 -7.95 2.94 13.86
C GLY A 112 -8.07 1.58 13.14
N ALA A 113 -6.94 1.00 12.72
CA ALA A 113 -6.91 -0.24 11.98
C ALA A 113 -6.81 -1.42 12.93
N VAL A 114 -7.96 -1.97 13.34
CA VAL A 114 -8.03 -3.17 14.18
C VAL A 114 -7.86 -4.43 13.35
N SER A 115 -8.46 -4.48 12.16
CA SER A 115 -8.18 -5.50 11.15
C SER A 115 -7.57 -4.85 9.90
N TRP A 116 -6.63 -5.55 9.28
CA TRP A 116 -5.88 -5.02 8.15
C TRP A 116 -5.40 -6.14 7.23
N ALA A 117 -5.55 -5.94 5.95
CA ALA A 117 -5.02 -6.86 4.95
C ALA A 117 -4.38 -6.05 3.82
N GLY A 118 -3.11 -6.33 3.52
CA GLY A 118 -2.37 -5.60 2.50
C GLY A 118 -1.46 -6.49 1.68
N TYR A 119 -1.36 -6.13 0.41
CA TYR A 119 -0.54 -6.79 -0.61
C TYR A 119 0.47 -5.80 -1.18
N PRO A 120 1.66 -6.26 -1.58
CA PRO A 120 2.65 -5.39 -2.19
C PRO A 120 2.19 -4.89 -3.55
N ILE A 121 2.48 -3.61 -3.84
CA ILE A 121 2.50 -3.08 -5.20
C ILE A 121 3.93 -2.97 -5.65
N GLN A 122 4.20 -3.37 -6.90
CA GLN A 122 5.55 -3.51 -7.43
C GLN A 122 5.71 -2.78 -8.75
N ASP A 123 6.94 -2.38 -9.06
CA ASP A 123 7.29 -1.94 -10.40
C ASP A 123 7.52 -3.14 -11.34
N ALA A 124 7.84 -2.86 -12.60
CA ALA A 124 8.10 -3.89 -13.61
C ALA A 124 9.31 -4.78 -13.30
N ASP A 125 10.22 -4.33 -12.45
CA ASP A 125 11.42 -5.05 -12.04
C ASP A 125 11.22 -5.83 -10.72
N GLY A 126 10.01 -5.76 -10.14
CA GLY A 126 9.63 -6.46 -8.92
C GLY A 126 10.00 -5.73 -7.63
N ALA A 127 10.46 -4.48 -7.70
CA ALA A 127 10.71 -3.67 -6.51
C ALA A 127 9.39 -3.28 -5.84
N VAL A 128 9.30 -3.48 -4.52
CA VAL A 128 8.11 -3.14 -3.75
C VAL A 128 8.08 -1.63 -3.50
N LEU A 129 7.09 -0.96 -4.09
CA LEU A 129 6.92 0.50 -4.00
C LEU A 129 6.04 0.90 -2.81
N GLY A 130 5.13 0.03 -2.42
CA GLY A 130 4.15 0.30 -1.39
C GLY A 130 3.14 -0.83 -1.25
N THR A 131 1.91 -0.48 -0.88
CA THR A 131 0.87 -1.46 -0.55
C THR A 131 -0.48 -1.11 -1.16
N PHE A 132 -1.25 -2.15 -1.46
CA PHE A 132 -2.68 -2.10 -1.66
C PHE A 132 -3.33 -2.73 -0.43
N CYS A 133 -4.01 -1.95 0.40
CA CYS A 133 -4.55 -2.43 1.66
C CYS A 133 -5.99 -2.01 1.92
N VAL A 134 -6.68 -2.83 2.70
CA VAL A 134 -8.01 -2.56 3.25
C VAL A 134 -8.01 -2.76 4.76
N MET A 135 -8.91 -2.09 5.46
CA MET A 135 -8.93 -2.10 6.92
C MET A 135 -10.32 -1.83 7.50
N ASP A 136 -10.50 -2.28 8.73
CA ASP A 136 -11.67 -1.99 9.55
C ASP A 136 -11.27 -1.60 10.97
N SER A 137 -12.14 -0.93 11.68
CA SER A 137 -12.01 -0.57 13.11
C SER A 137 -12.51 -1.65 14.07
N ILE A 138 -12.93 -2.78 13.55
CA ILE A 138 -13.33 -3.98 14.28
C ILE A 138 -12.57 -5.19 13.75
N PRO A 139 -12.47 -6.29 14.49
CA PRO A 139 -11.94 -7.54 13.98
C PRO A 139 -12.68 -8.01 12.73
N HIS A 140 -11.94 -8.57 11.78
CA HIS A 140 -12.49 -9.09 10.51
C HIS A 140 -11.82 -10.41 10.16
N GLU A 141 -12.62 -11.42 9.87
CA GLU A 141 -12.15 -12.71 9.34
C GLU A 141 -11.99 -12.61 7.83
N TRP A 142 -10.74 -12.62 7.36
CA TRP A 142 -10.44 -12.53 5.93
C TRP A 142 -10.67 -13.86 5.24
N THR A 143 -11.68 -13.92 4.40
CA THR A 143 -11.96 -15.13 3.62
C THR A 143 -10.95 -15.35 2.50
N SER A 144 -10.86 -16.56 1.99
CA SER A 144 -10.01 -16.84 0.81
C SER A 144 -10.40 -15.98 -0.40
N LEU A 145 -11.67 -15.67 -0.55
CA LEU A 145 -12.16 -14.79 -1.62
C LEU A 145 -11.70 -13.35 -1.42
N ASP A 146 -11.76 -12.82 -0.20
CA ASP A 146 -11.26 -11.48 0.11
C ASP A 146 -9.79 -11.33 -0.26
N LEU A 147 -8.99 -12.30 0.15
CA LEU A 147 -7.54 -12.31 -0.13
C LEU A 147 -7.25 -12.46 -1.63
N GLN A 148 -8.04 -13.24 -2.35
CA GLN A 148 -7.92 -13.39 -3.79
C GLN A 148 -8.30 -12.09 -4.53
N VAL A 149 -9.33 -11.40 -4.10
CA VAL A 149 -9.72 -10.08 -4.61
C VAL A 149 -8.60 -9.07 -4.41
N LEU A 150 -8.06 -8.99 -3.18
CA LEU A 150 -6.94 -8.08 -2.87
C LEU A 150 -5.70 -8.37 -3.71
N ALA A 151 -5.30 -9.63 -3.82
CA ALA A 151 -4.14 -10.03 -4.62
C ALA A 151 -4.31 -9.62 -6.09
N THR A 152 -5.50 -9.83 -6.65
CA THR A 152 -5.81 -9.49 -8.04
C THR A 152 -5.80 -7.98 -8.27
N LEU A 153 -6.40 -7.20 -7.39
CA LEU A 153 -6.45 -5.75 -7.50
C LEU A 153 -5.08 -5.10 -7.25
N ALA A 154 -4.28 -5.63 -6.34
CA ALA A 154 -2.89 -5.21 -6.14
C ALA A 154 -2.04 -5.46 -7.39
N MET A 155 -2.24 -6.59 -8.05
CA MET A 155 -1.57 -6.89 -9.33
C MET A 155 -2.03 -5.93 -10.44
N ALA A 156 -3.31 -5.58 -10.50
CA ALA A 156 -3.83 -4.59 -11.44
C ALA A 156 -3.21 -3.20 -11.20
N ALA A 157 -3.07 -2.78 -9.95
CA ALA A 157 -2.39 -1.54 -9.59
C ALA A 157 -0.91 -1.56 -10.03
N SER A 158 -0.20 -2.65 -9.81
CA SER A 158 1.18 -2.82 -10.25
C SER A 158 1.31 -2.76 -11.77
N THR A 159 0.37 -3.34 -12.50
CA THR A 159 0.32 -3.29 -13.97
C THR A 159 0.10 -1.86 -14.46
N GLU A 160 -0.78 -1.10 -13.83
CA GLU A 160 -1.01 0.31 -14.17
C GLU A 160 0.27 1.14 -13.97
N ILE A 161 1.00 0.90 -12.89
CA ILE A 161 2.29 1.56 -12.62
C ILE A 161 3.31 1.26 -13.72
N ALA A 162 3.46 -0.01 -14.09
CA ALA A 162 4.36 -0.44 -15.15
C ALA A 162 4.00 0.18 -16.51
N LEU A 163 2.72 0.25 -16.82
CA LEU A 163 2.21 0.86 -18.06
C LEU A 163 2.50 2.37 -18.12
N ARG A 164 2.34 3.10 -17.02
CA ARG A 164 2.66 4.53 -16.94
C ARG A 164 4.14 4.79 -17.19
N ARG A 165 5.01 4.00 -16.56
CA ARG A 165 6.45 4.08 -16.78
C ARG A 165 6.81 3.87 -18.25
N SER A 166 6.31 2.79 -18.87
CA SER A 166 6.55 2.50 -20.30
C SER A 166 6.08 3.63 -21.22
N ARG A 167 4.92 4.21 -20.95
CA ARG A 167 4.42 5.36 -21.71
C ARG A 167 5.31 6.59 -21.58
N ALA A 168 5.78 6.88 -20.38
CA ALA A 168 6.70 8.01 -20.12
C ALA A 168 8.04 7.84 -20.85
N GLU A 169 8.61 6.63 -20.81
CA GLU A 169 9.84 6.28 -21.52
C GLU A 169 9.71 6.43 -23.05
N LEU A 170 8.61 5.94 -23.62
CA LEU A 170 8.31 6.10 -25.05
C LEU A 170 8.13 7.56 -25.47
N GLN A 171 7.47 8.36 -24.63
CA GLN A 171 7.30 9.79 -24.91
C GLN A 171 8.63 10.54 -24.82
N ALA A 172 9.49 10.20 -23.90
CA ALA A 172 10.84 10.79 -23.78
C ALA A 172 11.69 10.43 -25.01
N ALA A 173 11.67 9.17 -25.46
CA ALA A 173 12.41 8.71 -26.63
C ALA A 173 11.96 9.39 -27.94
N ARG A 174 10.68 9.76 -28.05
CA ARG A 174 10.13 10.46 -29.24
C ARG A 174 10.49 11.95 -29.30
N ARG A 175 10.96 12.54 -28.19
CA ARG A 175 11.35 13.95 -28.13
C ARG A 175 12.84 14.18 -28.43
N ASN A 176 13.64 13.13 -28.46
CA ASN A 176 15.06 13.13 -28.81
C ASN A 176 15.27 12.70 -30.27
#